data_74bd252ad8cdd67897241f2e8c0fa61a
#
_entry.id   74bd252ad8cdd67897241f2e8c0fa61a
#
_cell.length_a   1.000
_cell.length_b   1.000
_cell.length_c   1.000
_cell.angle_alpha   90.00
_cell.angle_beta   90.00
_cell.angle_gamma   90.00
#
_symmetry.space_group_name_H-M   'P 1'
#
loop_
_entity.id
_entity.type
_entity.pdbx_description
1 polymer ?
#
loop_
_entity_poly.entity_id
_entity_poly.type
_entity_poly.pdbx_seq_one_letter_code
_entity_poly.pdbx_strand_id
1 'polypeptide(L)'
;YAFDVCYEGKPGVLVHYLPINNKATTAMYANGILDNQRVTKGIDDHKWKTDAAITGIYIKNDVMFYQLSISNNSPVDYTIDLIRFYIRDKKKTKRTAVQETELKPVYIVGNTKLVKANSNSVLVFALEKFTVPDAKYMAVQINEKNGGRHFTMRIKNRKIMKATTLPDYK
;
A
#
# COMPACT_ATOMS: atom_id res chain seq x y z
N TYR A 1 -3.59 -25.52 4.41
CA TYR A 1 -2.43 -25.94 5.19
C TYR A 1 -2.86 -27.11 6.02
N ALA A 2 -2.21 -28.27 5.84
CA ALA A 2 -2.39 -29.42 6.69
C ALA A 2 -1.52 -29.25 7.95
N PHE A 3 -2.10 -29.50 9.12
CA PHE A 3 -1.35 -29.55 10.37
C PHE A 3 -1.21 -31.01 10.74
N ASP A 4 0.03 -31.48 10.86
CA ASP A 4 0.30 -32.77 11.50
C ASP A 4 0.14 -32.60 13.02
N VAL A 5 -0.89 -33.22 13.56
CA VAL A 5 -1.10 -33.31 14.99
C VAL A 5 -0.47 -34.60 15.46
N CYS A 6 0.75 -34.53 16.01
CA CYS A 6 1.32 -35.65 16.77
C CYS A 6 0.65 -35.73 18.15
N TYR A 7 -0.17 -36.75 18.37
CA TYR A 7 -0.76 -37.04 19.66
C TYR A 7 0.20 -37.92 20.49
N GLU A 8 0.94 -37.31 21.38
CA GLU A 8 1.67 -38.02 22.44
C GLU A 8 0.79 -38.00 23.71
N GLY A 9 -0.02 -38.98 23.91
CA GLY A 9 -0.70 -39.51 25.09
C GLY A 9 -0.86 -38.70 26.39
N LYS A 10 -0.60 -37.39 26.42
CA LYS A 10 -0.87 -36.47 27.56
C LYS A 10 -1.85 -35.39 27.12
N PRO A 11 -2.81 -34.97 27.93
CA PRO A 11 -3.70 -33.88 27.58
C PRO A 11 -2.88 -32.58 27.48
N GLY A 12 -2.37 -32.31 26.31
CA GLY A 12 -1.68 -31.10 25.99
C GLY A 12 -2.70 -30.01 25.65
N VAL A 13 -2.48 -28.81 26.14
CA VAL A 13 -3.21 -27.62 25.67
C VAL A 13 -2.93 -27.45 24.20
N LEU A 14 -3.96 -27.58 23.35
CA LEU A 14 -3.90 -27.25 21.92
C LEU A 14 -3.70 -25.74 21.80
N VAL A 15 -2.45 -25.31 21.66
CA VAL A 15 -2.14 -23.92 21.33
C VAL A 15 -2.28 -23.78 19.81
N HIS A 16 -3.41 -23.26 19.35
CA HIS A 16 -3.56 -22.86 17.97
C HIS A 16 -2.72 -21.61 17.73
N TYR A 17 -1.54 -21.76 17.16
CA TYR A 17 -0.82 -20.65 16.56
C TYR A 17 -1.54 -20.24 15.27
N LEU A 18 -2.44 -19.27 15.37
CA LEU A 18 -2.91 -18.60 14.17
C LEU A 18 -1.72 -17.84 13.57
N PRO A 19 -1.45 -17.96 12.27
CA PRO A 19 -0.42 -17.15 11.65
C PRO A 19 -0.75 -15.67 11.89
N ILE A 20 0.23 -14.94 12.43
CA ILE A 20 0.12 -13.54 12.86
C ILE A 20 -0.41 -12.62 11.75
N ASN A 21 -0.25 -13.03 10.48
CA ASN A 21 -0.70 -12.34 9.27
C ASN A 21 -1.84 -13.10 8.57
N ASN A 22 -2.89 -13.39 9.29
CA ASN A 22 -4.08 -13.96 8.67
C ASN A 22 -4.76 -12.88 7.81
N LYS A 23 -5.31 -13.29 6.66
CA LYS A 23 -5.98 -12.41 5.69
C LYS A 23 -7.14 -11.61 6.33
N ALA A 24 -7.86 -12.20 7.27
CA ALA A 24 -8.95 -11.54 7.99
C ALA A 24 -8.43 -10.41 8.88
N THR A 25 -7.32 -10.62 9.60
CA THR A 25 -6.68 -9.58 10.42
C THR A 25 -6.15 -8.44 9.56
N THR A 26 -5.51 -8.75 8.42
CA THR A 26 -5.04 -7.74 7.46
C THR A 26 -6.21 -6.92 6.90
N ALA A 27 -7.32 -7.58 6.54
CA ALA A 27 -8.53 -6.92 6.05
C ALA A 27 -9.13 -5.98 7.11
N MET A 28 -9.20 -6.39 8.37
CA MET A 28 -9.71 -5.60 9.47
C MET A 28 -8.90 -4.30 9.66
N TYR A 29 -7.57 -4.40 9.71
CA TYR A 29 -6.70 -3.23 9.81
C TYR A 29 -6.81 -2.33 8.56
N ALA A 30 -6.83 -2.90 7.36
CA ALA A 30 -6.95 -2.13 6.12
C ALA A 30 -8.26 -1.33 6.07
N ASN A 31 -9.39 -1.93 6.47
CA ASN A 31 -10.68 -1.24 6.55
C ASN A 31 -10.67 -0.13 7.62
N GLY A 32 -10.09 -0.38 8.80
CA GLY A 32 -9.99 0.62 9.85
C GLY A 32 -9.14 1.85 9.48
N ILE A 33 -8.26 1.74 8.49
CA ILE A 33 -7.41 2.83 8.01
C ILE A 33 -8.14 3.75 7.01
N LEU A 34 -9.20 3.27 6.32
CA LEU A 34 -9.87 4.05 5.27
C LEU A 34 -10.26 5.46 5.71
N ASP A 35 -10.80 5.59 6.91
CA ASP A 35 -11.33 6.83 7.45
C ASP A 35 -10.31 7.63 8.28
N ASN A 36 -9.07 7.13 8.38
CA ASN A 36 -8.03 7.82 9.13
C ASN A 36 -7.66 9.15 8.50
N GLN A 37 -7.48 10.16 9.34
CA GLN A 37 -6.99 11.45 8.90
C GLN A 37 -5.56 11.35 8.35
N ARG A 38 -5.21 12.31 7.49
CA ARG A 38 -3.88 12.40 6.89
C ARG A 38 -2.79 12.58 7.95
N VAL A 39 -1.90 11.60 8.05
CA VAL A 39 -0.72 11.61 8.95
C VAL A 39 0.60 11.78 8.20
N THR A 40 0.61 11.52 6.89
CA THR A 40 1.80 11.63 6.04
C THR A 40 1.65 12.79 5.06
N LYS A 41 2.72 13.62 4.92
CA LYS A 41 2.77 14.79 4.02
C LYS A 41 3.96 14.67 3.06
N GLY A 42 3.87 15.34 1.89
CA GLY A 42 4.95 15.46 0.91
C GLY A 42 5.23 14.15 0.16
N ILE A 43 4.19 13.36 -0.09
CA ILE A 43 4.16 12.24 -1.02
C ILE A 43 2.89 12.40 -1.84
N ASP A 44 2.95 13.25 -2.84
CA ASP A 44 1.82 13.63 -3.68
C ASP A 44 2.28 13.94 -5.10
N ASP A 45 1.36 13.87 -6.05
CA ASP A 45 1.51 14.29 -7.44
C ASP A 45 0.18 14.89 -7.90
N HIS A 46 0.25 15.95 -8.71
CA HIS A 46 -0.92 16.68 -9.19
C HIS A 46 -0.90 16.81 -10.71
N LYS A 47 -2.01 16.51 -11.37
CA LYS A 47 -2.18 16.68 -12.81
C LYS A 47 -3.64 16.98 -13.18
N TRP A 48 -3.85 18.03 -13.97
CA TRP A 48 -5.15 18.31 -14.59
C TRP A 48 -6.33 18.28 -13.61
N LYS A 49 -6.23 19.05 -12.53
CA LYS A 49 -7.24 19.10 -11.45
C LYS A 49 -7.49 17.74 -10.76
N THR A 50 -6.55 16.83 -10.84
CA THR A 50 -6.60 15.56 -10.10
C THR A 50 -5.35 15.45 -9.26
N ASP A 51 -5.52 15.09 -7.98
CA ASP A 51 -4.46 14.95 -7.00
C ASP A 51 -4.39 13.50 -6.53
N ALA A 52 -3.18 12.96 -6.48
CA ALA A 52 -2.92 11.67 -5.85
C ALA A 52 -1.93 11.86 -4.70
N ALA A 53 -2.21 11.29 -3.53
CA ALA A 53 -1.35 11.46 -2.36
C ALA A 53 -1.35 10.20 -1.48
N ILE A 54 -0.18 9.82 -0.97
CA ILE A 54 -0.09 8.90 0.18
C ILE A 54 -0.34 9.71 1.44
N THR A 55 -1.49 9.48 2.05
CA THR A 55 -1.99 10.20 3.23
C THR A 55 -1.62 9.53 4.54
N GLY A 56 -1.31 8.22 4.50
CA GLY A 56 -0.89 7.47 5.67
C GLY A 56 0.02 6.29 5.31
N ILE A 57 0.99 6.02 6.18
CA ILE A 57 1.82 4.80 6.15
C ILE A 57 1.74 4.20 7.54
N TYR A 58 1.24 2.98 7.64
CA TYR A 58 1.05 2.29 8.91
C TYR A 58 1.74 0.94 8.89
N ILE A 59 2.06 0.42 10.08
CA ILE A 59 2.64 -0.90 10.24
C ILE A 59 1.91 -1.68 11.34
N LYS A 60 1.65 -2.94 11.06
CA LYS A 60 1.18 -3.91 12.06
C LYS A 60 1.79 -5.26 11.76
N ASN A 61 2.50 -5.82 12.75
CA ASN A 61 3.27 -7.04 12.58
C ASN A 61 4.23 -6.90 11.38
N ASP A 62 4.15 -7.81 10.42
CA ASP A 62 4.97 -7.80 9.20
C ASP A 62 4.20 -7.28 7.96
N VAL A 63 3.15 -6.47 8.17
CA VAL A 63 2.36 -5.85 7.11
C VAL A 63 2.43 -4.33 7.21
N MET A 64 2.70 -3.69 6.07
CA MET A 64 2.68 -2.24 5.91
C MET A 64 1.44 -1.83 5.12
N PHE A 65 0.74 -0.82 5.62
CA PHE A 65 -0.47 -0.31 4.99
C PHE A 65 -0.21 1.09 4.44
N TYR A 66 -0.53 1.29 3.18
CA TYR A 66 -0.41 2.56 2.48
C TYR A 66 -1.79 3.09 2.16
N GLN A 67 -2.18 4.18 2.81
CA GLN A 67 -3.41 4.89 2.53
C GLN A 67 -3.16 5.86 1.37
N LEU A 68 -3.84 5.63 0.25
CA LEU A 68 -3.79 6.44 -0.97
C LEU A 68 -5.10 7.21 -1.12
N SER A 69 -5.02 8.52 -1.22
CA SER A 69 -6.15 9.38 -1.57
C SER A 69 -6.00 9.86 -3.01
N ILE A 70 -7.09 9.82 -3.76
CA ILE A 70 -7.20 10.39 -5.11
C ILE A 70 -8.38 11.36 -5.11
N SER A 71 -8.09 12.66 -5.32
CA SER A 71 -9.09 13.72 -5.41
C SER A 71 -9.23 14.15 -6.87
N ASN A 72 -10.39 13.92 -7.46
CA ASN A 72 -10.69 14.33 -8.82
C ASN A 72 -11.58 15.58 -8.81
N ASN A 73 -10.96 16.75 -8.93
CA ASN A 73 -11.64 18.05 -9.01
C ASN A 73 -11.93 18.45 -10.48
N SER A 74 -11.87 17.50 -11.41
CA SER A 74 -12.21 17.72 -12.81
C SER A 74 -13.66 17.29 -13.10
N PRO A 75 -14.29 17.82 -14.16
CA PRO A 75 -15.62 17.40 -14.58
C PRO A 75 -15.66 16.04 -15.29
N VAL A 76 -14.51 15.37 -15.44
CA VAL A 76 -14.38 14.09 -16.13
C VAL A 76 -13.96 13.02 -15.16
N ASP A 77 -14.62 11.87 -15.22
CA ASP A 77 -14.28 10.70 -14.41
C ASP A 77 -12.81 10.29 -14.62
N TYR A 78 -12.18 9.84 -13.55
CA TYR A 78 -10.84 9.28 -13.57
C TYR A 78 -10.92 7.75 -13.51
N THR A 79 -10.86 7.10 -14.66
CA THR A 79 -10.85 5.64 -14.74
C THR A 79 -9.43 5.12 -14.55
N ILE A 80 -9.22 4.33 -13.50
CA ILE A 80 -7.92 3.78 -13.16
C ILE A 80 -7.68 2.52 -14.01
N ASP A 81 -6.57 2.49 -14.72
CA ASP A 81 -6.09 1.32 -15.45
C ASP A 81 -5.18 0.46 -14.57
N LEU A 82 -4.21 1.11 -13.90
CA LEU A 82 -3.17 0.44 -13.12
C LEU A 82 -2.80 1.25 -11.90
N ILE A 83 -2.69 0.56 -10.75
CA ILE A 83 -1.97 1.05 -9.56
C ILE A 83 -0.91 0.01 -9.22
N ARG A 84 0.35 0.42 -9.24
CA ARG A 84 1.46 -0.47 -8.89
C ARG A 84 2.44 0.16 -7.94
N PHE A 85 3.04 -0.68 -7.11
CA PHE A 85 4.10 -0.34 -6.17
C PHE A 85 5.38 -1.03 -6.63
N TYR A 86 6.50 -0.32 -6.64
CA TYR A 86 7.78 -0.91 -7.04
C TYR A 86 8.97 -0.22 -6.39
N ILE A 87 10.06 -0.93 -6.26
CA ILE A 87 11.35 -0.41 -5.81
C ILE A 87 12.22 -0.16 -7.03
N ARG A 88 12.86 1.01 -7.09
CA ARG A 88 13.67 1.46 -8.22
C ARG A 88 14.96 2.14 -7.75
N ASP A 89 16.02 2.05 -8.57
CA ASP A 89 17.29 2.72 -8.34
C ASP A 89 17.17 4.25 -8.42
N LYS A 90 17.84 4.97 -7.50
CA LYS A 90 17.90 6.45 -7.52
C LYS A 90 18.71 6.99 -8.68
N LYS A 91 19.80 6.32 -9.05
CA LYS A 91 20.69 6.73 -10.12
C LYS A 91 20.46 5.89 -11.37
N LYS A 92 20.29 6.55 -12.50
CA LYS A 92 20.37 5.91 -13.83
C LYS A 92 21.85 5.90 -14.22
N THR A 93 22.48 4.76 -14.30
CA THR A 93 23.77 4.60 -14.96
C THR A 93 23.52 4.50 -16.49
N LYS A 94 24.36 5.23 -17.27
CA LYS A 94 24.17 5.33 -18.74
C LYS A 94 24.22 3.98 -19.49
N ARG A 95 24.67 2.90 -18.86
CA ARG A 95 24.90 1.59 -19.47
C ARG A 95 24.12 0.43 -18.81
N THR A 96 23.31 0.68 -17.81
CA THR A 96 22.62 -0.41 -17.10
C THR A 96 21.11 -0.20 -17.18
N ALA A 97 20.37 -1.26 -17.50
CA ALA A 97 18.91 -1.25 -17.43
C ALA A 97 18.47 -0.93 -15.99
N VAL A 98 17.48 -0.07 -15.85
CA VAL A 98 16.93 0.27 -14.54
C VAL A 98 16.20 -0.95 -14.01
N GLN A 99 16.66 -1.51 -12.90
CA GLN A 99 15.97 -2.59 -12.23
C GLN A 99 14.76 -2.04 -11.46
N GLU A 100 13.61 -2.57 -11.76
CA GLU A 100 12.36 -2.37 -11.01
C GLU A 100 11.96 -3.69 -10.37
N THR A 101 11.69 -3.67 -9.07
CA THR A 101 11.14 -4.82 -8.35
C THR A 101 9.73 -4.46 -7.94
N GLU A 102 8.74 -5.14 -8.52
CA GLU A 102 7.34 -4.92 -8.20
C GLU A 102 7.00 -5.48 -6.83
N LEU A 103 6.22 -4.72 -6.06
CA LEU A 103 5.67 -5.09 -4.76
C LEU A 103 4.18 -5.38 -4.94
N LYS A 104 3.80 -6.64 -4.79
CA LYS A 104 2.40 -7.06 -4.94
C LYS A 104 1.64 -6.89 -3.62
N PRO A 105 0.52 -6.16 -3.61
CA PRO A 105 -0.32 -6.07 -2.42
C PRO A 105 -0.90 -7.44 -2.04
N VAL A 106 -0.85 -7.76 -0.75
CA VAL A 106 -1.50 -8.96 -0.18
C VAL A 106 -3.00 -8.71 0.08
N TYR A 107 -3.38 -7.44 0.25
CA TYR A 107 -4.77 -7.03 0.41
C TYR A 107 -4.97 -5.60 -0.09
N ILE A 108 -6.15 -5.32 -0.64
CA ILE A 108 -6.55 -3.99 -1.12
C ILE A 108 -7.98 -3.72 -0.68
N VAL A 109 -8.25 -2.50 -0.22
CA VAL A 109 -9.59 -2.02 0.09
C VAL A 109 -9.82 -0.65 -0.55
N GLY A 110 -11.05 -0.39 -0.96
CA GLY A 110 -11.46 0.80 -1.71
C GLY A 110 -11.68 0.53 -3.21
N ASN A 111 -12.13 1.54 -3.94
CA ASN A 111 -12.44 1.41 -5.37
C ASN A 111 -11.20 1.65 -6.23
N THR A 112 -10.62 0.57 -6.74
CA THR A 112 -9.42 0.61 -7.60
C THR A 112 -9.71 0.86 -9.09
N LYS A 113 -10.98 1.12 -9.48
CA LYS A 113 -11.36 1.22 -10.88
C LYS A 113 -11.74 2.62 -11.32
N LEU A 114 -12.38 3.39 -10.44
CA LEU A 114 -13.01 4.64 -10.82
C LEU A 114 -13.02 5.65 -9.67
N VAL A 115 -12.62 6.89 -9.97
CA VAL A 115 -12.89 8.08 -9.15
C VAL A 115 -13.78 9.01 -9.97
N LYS A 116 -14.99 9.22 -9.52
CA LYS A 116 -15.97 10.06 -10.25
C LYS A 116 -15.51 11.52 -10.34
N ALA A 117 -16.05 12.23 -11.30
CA ALA A 117 -15.89 13.69 -11.42
C ALA A 117 -16.28 14.38 -10.09
N ASN A 118 -15.52 15.41 -9.72
CA ASN A 118 -15.73 16.22 -8.50
C ASN A 118 -15.90 15.36 -7.23
N SER A 119 -15.10 14.28 -7.10
CA SER A 119 -15.16 13.38 -5.95
C SER A 119 -13.78 12.96 -5.46
N ASN A 120 -13.76 12.38 -4.25
CA ASN A 120 -12.57 11.82 -3.63
C ASN A 120 -12.73 10.30 -3.44
N SER A 121 -11.64 9.58 -3.55
CA SER A 121 -11.58 8.16 -3.24
C SER A 121 -10.37 7.88 -2.36
N VAL A 122 -10.56 7.05 -1.34
CA VAL A 122 -9.49 6.56 -0.49
C VAL A 122 -9.35 5.07 -0.68
N LEU A 123 -8.11 4.62 -0.84
CA LEU A 123 -7.75 3.21 -0.98
C LEU A 123 -6.68 2.87 0.05
N VAL A 124 -6.67 1.64 0.51
CA VAL A 124 -5.59 1.13 1.36
C VAL A 124 -5.00 -0.13 0.73
N PHE A 125 -3.68 -0.11 0.59
CA PHE A 125 -2.89 -1.23 0.07
C PHE A 125 -2.06 -1.81 1.19
N ALA A 126 -2.26 -3.09 1.49
CA ALA A 126 -1.43 -3.84 2.42
C ALA A 126 -0.32 -4.55 1.64
N LEU A 127 0.92 -4.31 2.01
CA LEU A 127 2.12 -4.93 1.46
C LEU A 127 2.85 -5.70 2.57
N GLU A 128 3.48 -6.82 2.24
CA GLU A 128 4.41 -7.45 3.17
C GLU A 128 5.54 -6.46 3.53
N LYS A 129 6.05 -6.54 4.75
CA LYS A 129 7.14 -5.70 5.19
C LYS A 129 8.38 -5.90 4.31
N PHE A 130 8.95 -4.81 3.87
CA PHE A 130 10.17 -4.79 3.08
C PHE A 130 11.08 -3.65 3.53
N THR A 131 12.34 -3.72 3.14
CA THR A 131 13.30 -2.65 3.34
C THR A 131 13.73 -2.06 2.00
N VAL A 132 13.89 -0.75 1.96
CA VAL A 132 14.39 -0.05 0.78
C VAL A 132 15.84 0.35 1.02
N PRO A 133 16.81 -0.22 0.26
CA PRO A 133 18.20 0.19 0.36
C PRO A 133 18.40 1.69 0.07
N ASP A 134 19.44 2.30 0.63
CA ASP A 134 19.69 3.75 0.48
C ASP A 134 19.87 4.19 -0.98
N ALA A 135 20.37 3.32 -1.84
CA ALA A 135 20.51 3.56 -3.27
C ALA A 135 19.20 3.54 -4.05
N LYS A 136 18.08 3.11 -3.41
CA LYS A 136 16.77 2.90 -4.03
C LYS A 136 15.69 3.78 -3.39
N TYR A 137 14.53 3.81 -4.02
CA TYR A 137 13.30 4.39 -3.48
C TYR A 137 12.11 3.51 -3.89
N MET A 138 11.06 3.55 -3.10
CA MET A 138 9.77 3.00 -3.48
C MET A 138 9.01 4.01 -4.32
N ALA A 139 8.32 3.55 -5.33
CA ALA A 139 7.41 4.38 -6.12
C ALA A 139 6.01 3.78 -6.16
N VAL A 140 5.02 4.67 -6.21
CA VAL A 140 3.63 4.35 -6.49
C VAL A 140 3.29 4.99 -7.82
N GLN A 141 2.85 4.18 -8.77
CA GLN A 141 2.42 4.64 -10.10
C GLN A 141 0.93 4.37 -10.27
N ILE A 142 0.22 5.36 -10.77
CA ILE A 142 -1.21 5.27 -11.09
C ILE A 142 -1.37 5.72 -12.53
N ASN A 143 -1.97 4.87 -13.36
CA ASN A 143 -2.24 5.18 -14.75
C ASN A 143 -3.73 5.33 -14.99
N GLU A 144 -4.10 6.34 -15.75
CA GLU A 144 -5.46 6.52 -16.26
C GLU A 144 -5.68 5.63 -17.49
N LYS A 145 -6.82 5.00 -17.56
CA LYS A 145 -7.24 4.20 -18.71
C LYS A 145 -7.60 5.14 -19.89
N ASN A 146 -6.95 4.94 -21.02
CA ASN A 146 -7.17 5.74 -22.25
C ASN A 146 -7.02 7.26 -22.06
N GLY A 147 -6.25 7.67 -21.04
CA GLY A 147 -6.01 9.08 -20.73
C GLY A 147 -4.55 9.38 -20.43
N GLY A 148 -4.24 10.65 -20.14
CA GLY A 148 -2.87 11.14 -19.88
C GLY A 148 -2.59 11.51 -18.43
N ARG A 149 -3.55 11.37 -17.52
CA ARG A 149 -3.37 11.73 -16.09
C ARG A 149 -2.67 10.59 -15.34
N HIS A 150 -1.36 10.43 -15.58
CA HIS A 150 -0.54 9.42 -14.89
C HIS A 150 0.21 10.05 -13.73
N PHE A 151 0.16 9.44 -12.57
CA PHE A 151 0.85 9.88 -11.35
C PHE A 151 2.02 8.97 -11.03
N THR A 152 3.09 9.57 -10.50
CA THR A 152 4.24 8.82 -9.99
C THR A 152 4.76 9.47 -8.71
N MET A 153 4.47 8.87 -7.59
CA MET A 153 4.90 9.34 -6.27
C MET A 153 6.12 8.56 -5.79
N ARG A 154 7.12 9.26 -5.25
CA ARG A 154 8.34 8.65 -4.69
C ARG A 154 8.29 8.65 -3.17
N ILE A 155 8.47 7.48 -2.59
CA ILE A 155 8.51 7.27 -1.14
C ILE A 155 9.96 6.95 -0.74
N LYS A 156 10.60 7.88 -0.02
CA LYS A 156 11.95 7.68 0.50
C LYS A 156 11.92 6.79 1.74
N ASN A 157 12.98 6.00 1.96
CA ASN A 157 13.08 5.10 3.12
C ASN A 157 12.76 5.81 4.44
N ARG A 158 13.26 7.04 4.67
CA ARG A 158 12.98 7.83 5.88
C ARG A 158 11.48 8.07 6.14
N LYS A 159 10.62 8.03 5.11
CA LYS A 159 9.16 8.16 5.27
C LYS A 159 8.54 6.82 5.68
N ILE A 160 9.05 5.73 5.13
CA ILE A 160 8.65 4.37 5.49
C ILE A 160 9.00 4.09 6.96
N MET A 161 10.21 4.48 7.39
CA MET A 161 10.67 4.32 8.78
C MET A 161 9.90 5.17 9.80
N LYS A 162 9.07 6.11 9.35
CA LYS A 162 8.15 6.91 10.18
C LYS A 162 6.71 6.40 10.11
N ALA A 163 6.50 5.16 9.67
CA ALA A 163 5.18 4.54 9.67
C ALA A 163 4.58 4.52 11.07
N THR A 164 3.28 4.79 11.17
CA THR A 164 2.54 4.75 12.43
C THR A 164 2.23 3.31 12.79
N THR A 165 2.64 2.87 13.98
CA THR A 165 2.28 1.54 14.48
C THR A 165 0.80 1.50 14.87
N LEU A 166 0.07 0.52 14.36
CA LEU A 166 -1.33 0.31 14.71
C LEU A 166 -1.44 -0.45 16.04
N PRO A 167 -2.39 -0.07 16.89
CA PRO A 167 -2.65 -0.78 18.16
C PRO A 167 -3.17 -2.20 17.91
N ASP A 168 -3.13 -3.05 18.94
CA ASP A 168 -3.86 -4.30 18.91
C ASP A 168 -5.35 -4.03 19.09
N TYR A 169 -6.17 -4.66 18.25
CA TYR A 169 -7.60 -4.70 18.53
C TYR A 169 -7.82 -5.61 19.74
N LYS A 170 -8.43 -5.04 20.76
CA LYS A 170 -8.88 -5.80 21.94
C LYS A 170 -10.16 -6.57 21.62
#